data_eceb348d9adb3ff8934fa7509e89e66b
#
_entry.id   eceb348d9adb3ff8934fa7509e89e66b
#
_cell.length_a   1.000
_cell.length_b   1.000
_cell.length_c   1.000
_cell.angle_alpha   90.00
_cell.angle_beta   90.00
_cell.angle_gamma   90.00
#
_symmetry.space_group_name_H-M   'P 1'
#
loop_
_entity.id
_entity.type
_entity.pdbx_description
1 polymer ?
#
loop_
_entity_poly.entity_id
_entity_poly.type
_entity_poly.pdbx_seq_one_letter_code
_entity_poly.pdbx_strand_id
1 'polypeptide(L)'
;MKKYFLCSDIHSDYTALINAINDSGFDEKNDDHILVVAGDIFDRGQESVALYNYLKELTDKKKAIVLAGNHHSMLVDFLECNNPYLCFFNYRRNGLSATIDDFSHRTMGWDTMINLRYSSDEQRKMSDQDWNKEWELFIKDTSKEINEEFPDLLPWLKSLPDFLELKNSIITHGMIDCTHGNWRTPLQGWKDCHWAKPKDAAFLRNDTGKHIYLGHIDADTIRECYHLEPDNETLFTRPGGDVTYLDSCTILTHKVNMVVIDDEPIND
;
A
#
# COMPACT_ATOMS: atom_id res chain seq x y z
N MET A 1 8.53 26.72 -4.22
CA MET A 1 8.24 25.75 -3.15
C MET A 1 7.00 25.00 -3.59
N LYS A 2 7.04 23.68 -3.61
CA LYS A 2 5.87 22.87 -4.00
C LYS A 2 5.04 22.51 -2.78
N LYS A 3 3.77 22.29 -2.99
CA LYS A 3 2.83 21.82 -1.98
C LYS A 3 2.57 20.34 -2.19
N TYR A 4 2.94 19.55 -1.20
CA TYR A 4 2.75 18.09 -1.23
C TYR A 4 1.56 17.71 -0.34
N PHE A 5 0.68 16.89 -0.89
CA PHE A 5 -0.51 16.36 -0.25
C PHE A 5 -0.25 14.88 0.05
N LEU A 6 0.00 14.58 1.32
CA LEU A 6 0.49 13.27 1.76
C LEU A 6 -0.65 12.43 2.33
N CYS A 7 -0.80 11.21 1.86
CA CYS A 7 -1.69 10.19 2.42
C CYS A 7 -1.05 8.79 2.32
N SER A 8 -1.68 7.79 2.92
CA SER A 8 -1.25 6.38 2.84
C SER A 8 -2.42 5.43 3.02
N ASP A 9 -2.17 4.13 2.81
CA ASP A 9 -3.04 3.02 3.22
C ASP A 9 -4.50 3.18 2.74
N ILE A 10 -4.64 3.48 1.44
CA ILE A 10 -5.95 3.71 0.79
C ILE A 10 -6.75 2.42 0.70
N HIS A 11 -6.06 1.27 0.53
CA HIS A 11 -6.67 -0.05 0.50
C HIS A 11 -7.89 -0.16 -0.42
N SER A 12 -7.73 0.29 -1.67
CA SER A 12 -8.78 0.22 -2.71
C SER A 12 -10.09 0.94 -2.34
N ASP A 13 -10.05 1.92 -1.44
CA ASP A 13 -11.16 2.84 -1.17
C ASP A 13 -10.93 4.15 -1.96
N TYR A 14 -11.19 4.07 -3.27
CA TYR A 14 -11.06 5.21 -4.19
C TYR A 14 -11.95 6.38 -3.76
N THR A 15 -13.16 6.06 -3.32
CA THR A 15 -14.13 7.07 -2.85
C THR A 15 -13.61 7.86 -1.66
N ALA A 16 -12.98 7.19 -0.69
CA ALA A 16 -12.37 7.86 0.47
C ALA A 16 -11.20 8.77 0.04
N LEU A 17 -10.36 8.32 -0.89
CA LEU A 17 -9.28 9.15 -1.43
C LEU A 17 -9.82 10.41 -2.11
N ILE A 18 -10.83 10.31 -2.97
CA ILE A 18 -11.40 11.46 -3.68
C ILE A 18 -12.01 12.46 -2.69
N ASN A 19 -12.67 11.98 -1.65
CA ASN A 19 -13.20 12.87 -0.59
C ASN A 19 -12.04 13.62 0.10
N ALA A 20 -10.97 12.93 0.51
CA ALA A 20 -9.81 13.54 1.14
C ALA A 20 -9.11 14.57 0.23
N ILE A 21 -8.99 14.28 -1.06
CA ILE A 21 -8.46 15.19 -2.08
C ILE A 21 -9.30 16.47 -2.17
N ASN A 22 -10.61 16.34 -2.26
CA ASN A 22 -11.53 17.50 -2.35
C ASN A 22 -11.45 18.37 -1.09
N ASP A 23 -11.43 17.74 0.09
CA ASP A 23 -11.38 18.44 1.38
C ASP A 23 -10.03 19.14 1.62
N SER A 24 -8.94 18.57 1.11
CA SER A 24 -7.59 19.13 1.29
C SER A 24 -7.29 20.35 0.40
N GLY A 25 -8.09 20.56 -0.66
CA GLY A 25 -7.85 21.59 -1.66
C GLY A 25 -6.75 21.26 -2.66
N PHE A 26 -6.45 19.98 -2.87
CA PHE A 26 -5.58 19.54 -3.97
C PHE A 26 -6.22 19.94 -5.32
N ASP A 27 -5.41 20.55 -6.18
CA ASP A 27 -5.81 20.90 -7.55
C ASP A 27 -4.80 20.34 -8.55
N GLU A 28 -5.19 19.34 -9.32
CA GLU A 28 -4.34 18.70 -10.33
C GLU A 28 -3.86 19.65 -11.43
N LYS A 29 -4.58 20.78 -11.63
CA LYS A 29 -4.22 21.81 -12.62
C LYS A 29 -3.16 22.78 -12.09
N ASN A 30 -2.95 22.81 -10.77
CA ASN A 30 -1.92 23.62 -10.16
C ASN A 30 -0.57 22.91 -10.25
N ASP A 31 0.39 23.51 -10.94
CA ASP A 31 1.72 22.90 -11.16
C ASP A 31 2.55 22.76 -9.89
N ASP A 32 2.22 23.48 -8.84
CA ASP A 32 2.88 23.38 -7.55
C ASP A 32 2.28 22.32 -6.63
N HIS A 33 1.13 21.72 -6.98
CA HIS A 33 0.49 20.65 -6.19
C HIS A 33 0.97 19.27 -6.65
N ILE A 34 1.40 18.44 -5.69
CA ILE A 34 1.80 17.04 -5.89
C ILE A 34 1.11 16.17 -4.85
N LEU A 35 0.35 15.17 -5.28
CA LEU A 35 -0.17 14.13 -4.40
C LEU A 35 0.94 13.12 -4.09
N VAL A 36 1.10 12.72 -2.84
CA VAL A 36 2.04 11.65 -2.44
C VAL A 36 1.27 10.58 -1.69
N VAL A 37 1.30 9.37 -2.21
CA VAL A 37 0.69 8.19 -1.56
C VAL A 37 1.78 7.31 -1.01
N ALA A 38 1.87 7.19 0.30
CA ALA A 38 2.92 6.46 1.00
C ALA A 38 2.60 4.96 1.13
N GLY A 39 2.39 4.27 0.00
CA GLY A 39 2.17 2.83 -0.08
C GLY A 39 0.72 2.38 0.17
N ASP A 40 0.53 1.08 0.13
CA ASP A 40 -0.69 0.32 0.41
C ASP A 40 -1.96 0.87 -0.25
N ILE A 41 -1.86 1.02 -1.59
CA ILE A 41 -2.96 1.51 -2.40
C ILE A 41 -4.06 0.47 -2.62
N PHE A 42 -3.70 -0.82 -2.67
CA PHE A 42 -4.60 -1.93 -2.99
C PHE A 42 -4.92 -2.80 -1.79
N ASP A 43 -5.74 -3.83 -2.05
CA ASP A 43 -6.21 -4.88 -1.16
C ASP A 43 -7.29 -4.42 -0.17
N ARG A 44 -8.08 -5.39 0.31
CA ARG A 44 -9.16 -5.22 1.28
C ARG A 44 -10.42 -4.52 0.73
N GLY A 45 -10.29 -3.38 0.03
CA GLY A 45 -11.39 -2.66 -0.61
C GLY A 45 -11.73 -3.18 -2.00
N GLN A 46 -12.71 -2.56 -2.68
CA GLN A 46 -13.31 -3.08 -3.92
C GLN A 46 -13.22 -2.11 -5.11
N GLU A 47 -12.44 -1.02 -5.00
CA GLU A 47 -12.32 0.00 -6.06
C GLU A 47 -10.89 0.05 -6.64
N SER A 48 -10.22 -1.13 -6.75
CA SER A 48 -8.82 -1.24 -7.16
C SER A 48 -8.58 -0.71 -8.58
N VAL A 49 -9.46 -1.07 -9.53
CA VAL A 49 -9.36 -0.63 -10.93
C VAL A 49 -9.56 0.88 -11.05
N ALA A 50 -10.54 1.44 -10.36
CA ALA A 50 -10.78 2.88 -10.36
C ALA A 50 -9.59 3.64 -9.78
N LEU A 51 -9.07 3.17 -8.64
CA LEU A 51 -7.91 3.75 -7.97
C LEU A 51 -6.64 3.66 -8.83
N TYR A 52 -6.38 2.50 -9.46
CA TYR A 52 -5.27 2.33 -10.40
C TYR A 52 -5.32 3.34 -11.52
N ASN A 53 -6.44 3.42 -12.22
CA ASN A 53 -6.59 4.33 -13.36
C ASN A 53 -6.33 5.78 -12.96
N TYR A 54 -6.88 6.21 -11.84
CA TYR A 54 -6.69 7.57 -11.33
C TYR A 54 -5.24 7.86 -10.94
N LEU A 55 -4.62 7.00 -10.14
CA LEU A 55 -3.24 7.21 -9.69
C LEU A 55 -2.24 7.07 -10.84
N LYS A 56 -2.47 6.13 -11.77
CA LYS A 56 -1.64 5.97 -12.98
C LYS A 56 -1.69 7.23 -13.84
N GLU A 57 -2.88 7.78 -14.08
CA GLU A 57 -3.04 9.02 -14.83
C GLU A 57 -2.30 10.19 -14.17
N LEU A 58 -2.43 10.36 -12.84
CA LEU A 58 -1.73 11.41 -12.12
C LEU A 58 -0.20 11.20 -12.12
N THR A 59 0.28 9.97 -12.01
CA THR A 59 1.73 9.69 -12.08
C THR A 59 2.29 9.97 -13.47
N ASP A 60 1.58 9.62 -14.53
CA ASP A 60 1.98 9.93 -15.91
C ASP A 60 2.04 11.43 -16.17
N LYS A 61 1.12 12.18 -15.58
CA LYS A 61 1.11 13.65 -15.60
C LYS A 61 2.13 14.29 -14.64
N LYS A 62 2.86 13.52 -13.86
CA LYS A 62 3.78 13.98 -12.79
C LYS A 62 3.07 14.84 -11.73
N LYS A 63 1.80 14.55 -11.48
CA LYS A 63 0.96 15.17 -10.44
C LYS A 63 0.83 14.30 -9.20
N ALA A 64 1.25 13.04 -9.27
CA ALA A 64 1.35 12.17 -8.11
C ALA A 64 2.69 11.42 -8.07
N ILE A 65 3.09 11.08 -6.86
CA ILE A 65 4.16 10.13 -6.52
C ILE A 65 3.52 9.06 -5.65
N VAL A 66 3.55 7.82 -6.12
CA VAL A 66 3.07 6.65 -5.36
C VAL A 66 4.28 5.87 -4.91
N LEU A 67 4.37 5.57 -3.63
CA LEU A 67 5.47 4.80 -3.06
C LEU A 67 5.08 3.31 -2.94
N ALA A 68 6.09 2.47 -2.93
CA ALA A 68 5.93 1.06 -2.66
C ALA A 68 5.51 0.82 -1.20
N GLY A 69 4.61 -0.15 -0.98
CA GLY A 69 4.24 -0.67 0.33
C GLY A 69 4.35 -2.19 0.35
N ASN A 70 3.97 -2.84 1.43
CA ASN A 70 4.02 -4.31 1.47
C ASN A 70 2.91 -4.94 0.61
N HIS A 71 1.73 -4.31 0.49
CA HIS A 71 0.63 -4.81 -0.33
C HIS A 71 0.94 -4.75 -1.83
N HIS A 72 1.68 -3.75 -2.31
CA HIS A 72 2.09 -3.75 -3.72
C HIS A 72 2.99 -4.95 -4.06
N SER A 73 3.89 -5.34 -3.14
CA SER A 73 4.75 -6.51 -3.33
C SER A 73 3.95 -7.81 -3.41
N MET A 74 2.83 -7.92 -2.67
CA MET A 74 1.93 -9.08 -2.75
C MET A 74 1.28 -9.20 -4.12
N LEU A 75 0.83 -8.07 -4.70
CA LEU A 75 0.23 -8.05 -6.03
C LEU A 75 1.27 -8.36 -7.11
N VAL A 76 2.48 -7.81 -7.02
CA VAL A 76 3.58 -8.15 -7.93
C VAL A 76 3.90 -9.64 -7.89
N ASP A 77 4.04 -10.23 -6.69
CA ASP A 77 4.31 -11.67 -6.53
C ASP A 77 3.19 -12.52 -7.16
N PHE A 78 1.92 -12.11 -7.05
CA PHE A 78 0.80 -12.78 -7.68
C PHE A 78 0.84 -12.69 -9.22
N LEU A 79 1.04 -11.48 -9.76
CA LEU A 79 1.05 -11.24 -11.21
C LEU A 79 2.25 -11.89 -11.92
N GLU A 80 3.36 -12.10 -11.22
CA GLU A 80 4.54 -12.83 -11.71
C GLU A 80 4.48 -14.35 -11.41
N CYS A 81 3.45 -14.83 -10.73
CA CYS A 81 3.32 -16.21 -10.24
C CYS A 81 4.49 -16.64 -9.34
N ASN A 82 5.04 -15.72 -8.56
CA ASN A 82 6.11 -15.99 -7.62
C ASN A 82 5.54 -16.62 -6.35
N ASN A 83 6.23 -17.63 -5.79
CA ASN A 83 5.89 -18.26 -4.52
C ASN A 83 4.37 -18.51 -4.30
N PRO A 84 3.77 -19.52 -4.95
CA PRO A 84 2.32 -19.78 -4.87
C PRO A 84 1.77 -19.94 -3.45
N TYR A 85 2.57 -20.47 -2.52
CA TYR A 85 2.18 -20.61 -1.12
C TYR A 85 1.98 -19.24 -0.43
N LEU A 86 2.91 -18.31 -0.65
CA LEU A 86 2.80 -16.95 -0.09
C LEU A 86 1.63 -16.19 -0.75
N CYS A 87 1.44 -16.36 -2.06
CA CYS A 87 0.29 -15.80 -2.78
C CYS A 87 -1.04 -16.32 -2.19
N PHE A 88 -1.14 -17.62 -1.87
CA PHE A 88 -2.33 -18.18 -1.22
C PHE A 88 -2.58 -17.54 0.15
N PHE A 89 -1.54 -17.42 0.96
CA PHE A 89 -1.66 -16.78 2.27
C PHE A 89 -2.13 -15.33 2.15
N ASN A 90 -1.53 -14.54 1.25
CA ASN A 90 -1.89 -13.13 1.03
C ASN A 90 -3.31 -12.98 0.49
N TYR A 91 -3.70 -13.84 -0.45
CA TYR A 91 -5.05 -13.90 -1.00
C TYR A 91 -6.10 -14.12 0.11
N ARG A 92 -5.83 -15.05 1.04
CA ARG A 92 -6.76 -15.47 2.09
C ARG A 92 -6.77 -14.58 3.33
N ARG A 93 -5.65 -13.93 3.65
CA ARG A 93 -5.43 -13.30 4.95
C ARG A 93 -5.17 -11.80 4.89
N ASN A 94 -4.60 -11.32 3.80
CA ASN A 94 -4.18 -9.92 3.69
C ASN A 94 -5.08 -9.08 2.77
N GLY A 95 -6.16 -9.67 2.23
CA GLY A 95 -7.15 -8.96 1.43
C GLY A 95 -6.81 -8.86 -0.06
N LEU A 96 -5.75 -9.54 -0.53
CA LEU A 96 -5.37 -9.56 -1.95
C LEU A 96 -6.50 -10.07 -2.85
N SER A 97 -7.40 -10.94 -2.34
CA SER A 97 -8.55 -11.44 -3.09
C SER A 97 -9.42 -10.34 -3.66
N ALA A 98 -9.69 -9.29 -2.91
CA ALA A 98 -10.53 -8.19 -3.37
C ALA A 98 -9.92 -7.48 -4.60
N THR A 99 -8.61 -7.23 -4.57
CA THR A 99 -7.87 -6.65 -5.69
C THR A 99 -7.87 -7.56 -6.92
N ILE A 100 -7.60 -8.86 -6.73
CA ILE A 100 -7.59 -9.84 -7.83
C ILE A 100 -8.97 -9.98 -8.47
N ASP A 101 -10.01 -10.05 -7.66
CA ASP A 101 -11.39 -10.17 -8.16
C ASP A 101 -11.82 -8.92 -8.93
N ASP A 102 -11.42 -7.72 -8.50
CA ASP A 102 -11.74 -6.46 -9.20
C ASP A 102 -10.99 -6.36 -10.54
N PHE A 103 -9.68 -6.60 -10.57
CA PHE A 103 -8.88 -6.54 -11.81
C PHE A 103 -9.22 -7.65 -12.81
N SER A 104 -9.62 -8.83 -12.37
CA SER A 104 -10.03 -9.93 -13.26
C SER A 104 -11.52 -9.91 -13.60
N HIS A 105 -12.27 -8.88 -13.13
CA HIS A 105 -13.73 -8.79 -13.26
C HIS A 105 -14.47 -10.07 -12.81
N ARG A 106 -13.85 -10.83 -11.93
CA ARG A 106 -14.41 -12.09 -11.46
C ARG A 106 -15.47 -11.83 -10.39
N THR A 107 -16.67 -12.29 -10.66
CA THR A 107 -17.74 -12.33 -9.65
C THR A 107 -17.59 -13.52 -8.71
N MET A 108 -16.62 -14.41 -8.97
CA MET A 108 -16.41 -15.65 -8.24
C MET A 108 -14.92 -15.82 -7.94
N GLY A 109 -14.53 -15.56 -6.70
CA GLY A 109 -13.18 -15.82 -6.22
C GLY A 109 -12.86 -17.31 -6.12
N TRP A 110 -11.65 -17.63 -5.72
CA TRP A 110 -11.10 -18.99 -5.59
C TRP A 110 -12.05 -19.97 -4.88
N ASP A 111 -12.61 -19.61 -3.73
CA ASP A 111 -13.46 -20.50 -2.94
C ASP A 111 -14.73 -20.91 -3.70
N THR A 112 -15.35 -19.96 -4.38
CA THR A 112 -16.54 -20.24 -5.17
C THR A 112 -16.20 -21.12 -6.38
N MET A 113 -15.09 -20.86 -7.04
CA MET A 113 -14.62 -21.66 -8.17
C MET A 113 -14.36 -23.12 -7.75
N ILE A 114 -13.68 -23.35 -6.65
CA ILE A 114 -13.41 -24.67 -6.11
C ILE A 114 -14.71 -25.38 -5.72
N ASN A 115 -15.65 -24.69 -5.07
CA ASN A 115 -16.94 -25.24 -4.68
C ASN A 115 -17.84 -25.62 -5.88
N LEU A 116 -17.70 -24.94 -7.00
CA LEU A 116 -18.41 -25.30 -8.25
C LEU A 116 -17.75 -26.46 -8.98
N ARG A 117 -16.42 -26.59 -8.89
CA ARG A 117 -15.66 -27.65 -9.57
C ARG A 117 -15.71 -28.98 -8.83
N TYR A 118 -15.72 -28.97 -7.51
CA TYR A 118 -15.63 -30.14 -6.66
C TYR A 118 -16.71 -30.12 -5.57
N SER A 119 -17.40 -31.24 -5.40
CA SER A 119 -18.29 -31.44 -4.26
C SER A 119 -17.50 -31.43 -2.94
N SER A 120 -18.18 -31.18 -1.82
CA SER A 120 -17.55 -31.21 -0.49
C SER A 120 -16.86 -32.55 -0.18
N ASP A 121 -17.40 -33.68 -0.70
CA ASP A 121 -16.80 -34.99 -0.48
C ASP A 121 -15.54 -35.23 -1.34
N GLU A 122 -15.49 -34.66 -2.54
CA GLU A 122 -14.28 -34.67 -3.38
C GLU A 122 -13.21 -33.80 -2.76
N GLN A 123 -13.56 -32.59 -2.30
CA GLN A 123 -12.62 -31.68 -1.65
C GLN A 123 -11.97 -32.31 -0.41
N ARG A 124 -12.74 -33.04 0.43
CA ARG A 124 -12.19 -33.75 1.61
C ARG A 124 -11.19 -34.86 1.26
N LYS A 125 -11.22 -35.36 0.02
CA LYS A 125 -10.34 -36.41 -0.47
C LYS A 125 -9.14 -35.89 -1.21
N MET A 126 -9.11 -34.58 -1.54
CA MET A 126 -7.97 -33.96 -2.19
C MET A 126 -6.75 -33.98 -1.27
N SER A 127 -5.63 -34.37 -1.82
CA SER A 127 -4.34 -34.21 -1.16
C SER A 127 -3.88 -32.75 -1.18
N ASP A 128 -2.92 -32.39 -0.32
CA ASP A 128 -2.27 -31.07 -0.36
C ASP A 128 -1.66 -30.79 -1.75
N GLN A 129 -1.18 -31.83 -2.43
CA GLN A 129 -0.63 -31.71 -3.78
C GLN A 129 -1.72 -31.35 -4.80
N ASP A 130 -2.94 -31.90 -4.68
CA ASP A 130 -4.06 -31.55 -5.57
C ASP A 130 -4.50 -30.12 -5.33
N TRP A 131 -4.62 -29.70 -4.07
CA TRP A 131 -4.93 -28.32 -3.71
C TRP A 131 -3.91 -27.33 -4.25
N ASN A 132 -2.64 -27.61 -4.09
CA ASN A 132 -1.55 -26.73 -4.59
C ASN A 132 -1.61 -26.63 -6.12
N LYS A 133 -1.87 -27.73 -6.83
CA LYS A 133 -1.98 -27.74 -8.29
C LYS A 133 -3.16 -26.89 -8.76
N GLU A 134 -4.33 -27.01 -8.14
CA GLU A 134 -5.50 -26.18 -8.48
C GLU A 134 -5.22 -24.69 -8.23
N TRP A 135 -4.56 -24.38 -7.12
CA TRP A 135 -4.17 -23.02 -6.79
C TRP A 135 -3.15 -22.44 -7.79
N GLU A 136 -2.13 -23.19 -8.16
CA GLU A 136 -1.15 -22.77 -9.16
C GLU A 136 -1.80 -22.50 -10.53
N LEU A 137 -2.76 -23.32 -10.94
CA LEU A 137 -3.54 -23.08 -12.15
C LEU A 137 -4.36 -21.80 -12.04
N PHE A 138 -5.03 -21.58 -10.91
CA PHE A 138 -5.80 -20.36 -10.67
C PHE A 138 -4.92 -19.11 -10.76
N ILE A 139 -3.76 -19.08 -10.06
CA ILE A 139 -2.83 -17.94 -10.15
C ILE A 139 -2.43 -17.70 -11.60
N LYS A 140 -1.97 -18.74 -12.29
CA LYS A 140 -1.45 -18.65 -13.66
C LYS A 140 -2.50 -18.10 -14.62
N ASP A 141 -3.71 -18.62 -14.56
CA ASP A 141 -4.79 -18.20 -15.48
C ASP A 141 -5.25 -16.78 -15.16
N THR A 142 -5.38 -16.46 -13.87
CA THR A 142 -5.85 -15.15 -13.42
C THR A 142 -4.79 -14.06 -13.64
N SER A 143 -3.51 -14.33 -13.33
CA SER A 143 -2.43 -13.36 -13.57
C SER A 143 -2.25 -13.09 -15.07
N LYS A 144 -2.41 -14.11 -15.91
CA LYS A 144 -2.38 -13.93 -17.36
C LYS A 144 -3.52 -13.00 -17.83
N GLU A 145 -4.75 -13.25 -17.39
CA GLU A 145 -5.93 -12.43 -17.71
C GLU A 145 -5.70 -10.97 -17.33
N ILE A 146 -5.27 -10.72 -16.08
CA ILE A 146 -5.00 -9.35 -15.60
C ILE A 146 -3.86 -8.69 -16.40
N ASN A 147 -2.75 -9.39 -16.66
CA ASN A 147 -1.63 -8.82 -17.41
C ASN A 147 -1.98 -8.54 -18.89
N GLU A 148 -2.91 -9.30 -19.50
CA GLU A 148 -3.40 -9.05 -20.85
C GLU A 148 -4.34 -7.84 -20.90
N GLU A 149 -5.19 -7.63 -19.89
CA GLU A 149 -6.15 -6.53 -19.82
C GLU A 149 -5.50 -5.23 -19.33
N PHE A 150 -4.58 -5.32 -18.37
CA PHE A 150 -3.87 -4.19 -17.79
C PHE A 150 -2.34 -4.30 -18.00
N PRO A 151 -1.85 -4.20 -19.24
CA PRO A 151 -0.44 -4.47 -19.57
C PRO A 151 0.55 -3.52 -18.88
N ASP A 152 0.10 -2.33 -18.49
CA ASP A 152 0.93 -1.33 -17.80
C ASP A 152 0.94 -1.49 -16.28
N LEU A 153 0.06 -2.32 -15.68
CA LEU A 153 -0.08 -2.46 -14.23
C LEU A 153 1.20 -2.99 -13.59
N LEU A 154 1.67 -4.17 -14.03
CA LEU A 154 2.87 -4.78 -13.46
C LEU A 154 4.14 -3.92 -13.66
N PRO A 155 4.42 -3.38 -14.87
CA PRO A 155 5.52 -2.43 -15.06
C PRO A 155 5.42 -1.21 -14.15
N TRP A 156 4.24 -0.62 -13.98
CA TRP A 156 4.01 0.52 -13.10
C TRP A 156 4.29 0.17 -11.64
N LEU A 157 3.72 -0.93 -11.12
CA LEU A 157 4.00 -1.40 -9.76
C LEU A 157 5.50 -1.57 -9.51
N LYS A 158 6.22 -2.19 -10.44
CA LYS A 158 7.68 -2.41 -10.33
C LYS A 158 8.51 -1.12 -10.41
N SER A 159 7.92 -0.03 -10.88
CA SER A 159 8.58 1.28 -10.96
C SER A 159 8.38 2.15 -9.72
N LEU A 160 7.53 1.75 -8.78
CA LEU A 160 7.23 2.53 -7.57
C LEU A 160 8.48 2.66 -6.70
N PRO A 161 8.87 3.90 -6.30
CA PRO A 161 10.01 4.11 -5.41
C PRO A 161 9.67 3.70 -3.97
N ASP A 162 10.67 3.29 -3.20
CA ASP A 162 10.52 2.89 -1.80
C ASP A 162 10.29 4.10 -0.86
N PHE A 163 10.78 5.26 -1.26
CA PHE A 163 10.67 6.49 -0.48
C PHE A 163 10.70 7.73 -1.37
N LEU A 164 10.22 8.84 -0.82
CA LEU A 164 10.43 10.19 -1.35
C LEU A 164 11.24 10.99 -0.34
N GLU A 165 12.37 11.51 -0.75
CA GLU A 165 13.16 12.44 0.06
C GLU A 165 13.03 13.86 -0.48
N LEU A 166 12.59 14.77 0.39
CA LEU A 166 12.52 16.21 0.14
C LEU A 166 13.58 16.94 0.99
N LYS A 167 13.69 18.23 0.83
CA LYS A 167 14.67 19.04 1.57
C LYS A 167 14.53 18.90 3.08
N ASN A 168 13.28 18.93 3.60
CA ASN A 168 12.99 18.90 5.03
C ASN A 168 12.22 17.64 5.46
N SER A 169 11.79 16.81 4.51
CA SER A 169 10.90 15.67 4.77
C SER A 169 11.39 14.37 4.12
N ILE A 170 11.03 13.25 4.73
CA ILE A 170 11.14 11.91 4.15
C ILE A 170 9.76 11.26 4.26
N ILE A 171 9.28 10.70 3.16
CA ILE A 171 8.02 9.97 3.10
C ILE A 171 8.34 8.53 2.70
N THR A 172 7.85 7.55 3.44
CA THR A 172 7.96 6.13 3.12
C THR A 172 6.79 5.36 3.72
N HIS A 173 6.60 4.10 3.33
CA HIS A 173 5.46 3.32 3.80
C HIS A 173 5.60 2.88 5.26
N GLY A 174 6.57 2.03 5.57
CA GLY A 174 6.65 1.39 6.89
C GLY A 174 7.61 2.05 7.87
N MET A 175 8.89 2.02 7.60
CA MET A 175 9.92 2.65 8.44
C MET A 175 11.19 2.95 7.63
N ILE A 176 12.10 3.73 8.24
CA ILE A 176 13.49 3.82 7.78
C ILE A 176 14.42 3.20 8.84
N ASP A 177 15.58 2.70 8.42
CA ASP A 177 16.59 2.20 9.36
C ASP A 177 17.81 3.11 9.38
N CYS A 178 17.93 3.90 10.45
CA CYS A 178 19.06 4.78 10.70
C CYS A 178 20.17 4.11 11.51
N THR A 179 20.03 2.84 11.92
CA THR A 179 20.96 2.20 12.87
C THR A 179 22.33 1.88 12.26
N HIS A 180 22.41 1.74 10.94
CA HIS A 180 23.59 1.30 10.22
C HIS A 180 24.14 2.35 9.22
N GLY A 181 23.84 3.61 9.43
CA GLY A 181 24.49 4.77 8.77
C GLY A 181 23.82 5.29 7.52
N ASN A 182 23.41 4.45 6.55
CA ASN A 182 22.76 4.93 5.35
C ASN A 182 21.32 4.39 5.25
N TRP A 183 20.38 5.15 5.76
CA TRP A 183 18.96 4.78 5.73
C TRP A 183 18.37 4.60 4.31
N ARG A 184 19.01 5.18 3.27
CA ARG A 184 18.55 5.04 1.87
C ARG A 184 18.80 3.64 1.31
N THR A 185 19.71 2.90 1.94
CA THR A 185 20.04 1.50 1.58
C THR A 185 20.06 0.65 2.84
N PRO A 186 18.87 0.33 3.42
CA PRO A 186 18.78 -0.44 4.65
C PRO A 186 19.37 -1.84 4.47
N LEU A 187 20.08 -2.36 5.47
CA LEU A 187 20.75 -3.66 5.40
C LEU A 187 19.77 -4.81 5.17
N GLN A 188 18.60 -4.76 5.79
CA GLN A 188 17.52 -5.74 5.59
C GLN A 188 16.77 -5.57 4.27
N GLY A 189 17.03 -4.48 3.53
CA GLY A 189 16.28 -4.12 2.32
C GLY A 189 14.96 -3.42 2.60
N TRP A 190 14.45 -2.72 1.59
CA TRP A 190 13.21 -1.95 1.71
C TRP A 190 11.98 -2.85 1.92
N LYS A 191 11.97 -4.07 1.36
CA LYS A 191 10.87 -5.00 1.57
C LYS A 191 10.61 -5.26 3.07
N ASP A 192 11.66 -5.42 3.87
CA ASP A 192 11.53 -5.60 5.32
C ASP A 192 11.13 -4.31 6.03
N CYS A 193 11.60 -3.15 5.54
CA CYS A 193 11.16 -1.84 6.05
C CYS A 193 9.68 -1.58 5.81
N HIS A 194 9.12 -2.05 4.69
CA HIS A 194 7.68 -1.95 4.42
C HIS A 194 6.83 -2.79 5.38
N TRP A 195 7.40 -3.85 6.00
CA TRP A 195 6.77 -4.71 7.00
C TRP A 195 7.14 -4.32 8.43
N ALA A 196 7.28 -3.03 8.72
CA ALA A 196 7.61 -2.56 10.06
C ALA A 196 6.63 -3.08 11.11
N LYS A 197 7.15 -3.49 12.28
CA LYS A 197 6.29 -3.82 13.42
C LYS A 197 5.89 -2.53 14.15
N PRO A 198 4.74 -2.49 14.84
CA PRO A 198 4.26 -1.28 15.53
C PRO A 198 5.32 -0.63 16.43
N LYS A 199 6.02 -1.41 17.25
CA LYS A 199 7.05 -0.87 18.15
C LYS A 199 8.29 -0.38 17.39
N ASP A 200 8.67 -1.03 16.30
CA ASP A 200 9.83 -0.62 15.50
C ASP A 200 9.52 0.71 14.79
N ALA A 201 8.31 0.88 14.28
CA ALA A 201 7.84 2.14 13.70
C ALA A 201 7.68 3.23 14.77
N ALA A 202 7.02 2.95 15.91
CA ALA A 202 6.77 3.91 16.98
C ALA A 202 8.06 4.49 17.57
N PHE A 203 9.06 3.64 17.81
CA PHE A 203 10.31 4.01 18.46
C PHE A 203 11.51 4.06 17.50
N LEU A 204 11.25 4.22 16.20
CA LEU A 204 12.32 4.34 15.23
C LEU A 204 13.29 5.50 15.59
N ARG A 205 14.58 5.26 15.35
CA ARG A 205 15.60 6.31 15.51
C ARG A 205 15.60 7.19 14.26
N ASN A 206 15.43 8.50 14.46
CA ASN A 206 15.51 9.48 13.39
C ASN A 206 16.78 10.35 13.53
N ASP A 207 17.83 9.99 12.82
CA ASP A 207 19.09 10.73 12.77
C ASP A 207 19.21 11.57 11.48
N THR A 208 18.14 11.71 10.71
CA THR A 208 18.18 12.35 9.39
C THR A 208 18.17 13.86 9.45
N GLY A 209 17.69 14.43 10.57
CA GLY A 209 17.44 15.87 10.72
C GLY A 209 16.21 16.36 9.95
N LYS A 210 15.41 15.43 9.37
CA LYS A 210 14.20 15.72 8.60
C LYS A 210 12.96 15.17 9.31
N HIS A 211 11.80 15.70 8.99
CA HIS A 211 10.53 15.13 9.43
C HIS A 211 10.21 13.87 8.61
N ILE A 212 9.76 12.78 9.27
CA ILE A 212 9.42 11.51 8.61
C ILE A 212 7.91 11.33 8.61
N TYR A 213 7.35 10.96 7.46
CA TYR A 213 5.93 10.59 7.30
C TYR A 213 5.84 9.12 6.95
N LEU A 214 5.04 8.36 7.72
CA LEU A 214 4.89 6.91 7.63
C LEU A 214 3.42 6.51 7.46
N GLY A 215 3.18 5.42 6.72
CA GLY A 215 1.93 4.66 6.70
C GLY A 215 2.04 3.33 7.44
N HIS A 216 1.37 2.29 6.91
CA HIS A 216 1.45 0.87 7.29
C HIS A 216 0.88 0.52 8.68
N ILE A 217 1.16 1.32 9.68
CA ILE A 217 0.65 1.12 11.04
C ILE A 217 -0.33 2.26 11.34
N ASP A 218 -1.57 1.90 11.61
CA ASP A 218 -2.59 2.89 11.95
C ASP A 218 -2.21 3.73 13.17
N ALA A 219 -2.66 4.96 13.16
CA ALA A 219 -2.29 5.96 14.17
C ALA A 219 -2.66 5.55 15.59
N ASP A 220 -3.74 4.77 15.77
CA ASP A 220 -4.16 4.30 17.09
C ASP A 220 -3.26 3.20 17.64
N THR A 221 -2.85 2.25 16.80
CA THR A 221 -1.85 1.24 17.17
C THR A 221 -0.54 1.92 17.61
N ILE A 222 -0.15 3.02 16.96
CA ILE A 222 1.02 3.79 17.39
C ILE A 222 0.75 4.51 18.73
N ARG A 223 -0.44 5.11 18.93
CA ARG A 223 -0.82 5.73 20.23
C ARG A 223 -0.76 4.73 21.36
N GLU A 224 -1.22 3.49 21.16
CA GLU A 224 -1.11 2.41 22.14
C GLU A 224 0.35 2.14 22.55
N CYS A 225 1.29 2.20 21.62
CA CYS A 225 2.73 2.07 21.95
C CYS A 225 3.22 3.17 22.90
N TYR A 226 2.58 4.33 22.91
CA TYR A 226 2.85 5.47 23.81
C TYR A 226 1.91 5.52 25.02
N HIS A 227 1.05 4.49 25.22
CA HIS A 227 0.04 4.45 26.29
C HIS A 227 -0.96 5.62 26.25
N LEU A 228 -1.33 6.04 25.04
CA LEU A 228 -2.31 7.11 24.79
C LEU A 228 -3.64 6.48 24.40
N GLU A 229 -4.74 7.22 24.67
CA GLU A 229 -6.08 6.81 24.25
C GLU A 229 -6.22 6.81 22.71
N PRO A 230 -7.01 5.90 22.15
CA PRO A 230 -7.33 5.88 20.74
C PRO A 230 -8.03 7.18 20.30
N ASP A 231 -7.78 7.58 19.05
CA ASP A 231 -8.45 8.69 18.39
C ASP A 231 -8.57 8.37 16.90
N ASN A 232 -9.53 7.50 16.57
CA ASN A 232 -9.69 6.80 15.29
C ASN A 232 -9.75 7.69 14.03
N GLU A 233 -9.66 8.99 14.15
CA GLU A 233 -9.89 9.89 13.03
C GLU A 233 -8.71 10.80 12.74
N THR A 234 -7.69 10.83 13.60
CA THR A 234 -6.65 11.82 13.49
C THR A 234 -5.27 11.23 13.23
N LEU A 235 -4.50 11.97 12.47
CA LEU A 235 -3.06 11.79 12.35
C LEU A 235 -2.40 11.73 13.72
N PHE A 236 -1.36 10.97 13.86
CA PHE A 236 -0.54 10.96 15.05
C PHE A 236 0.88 11.44 14.75
N THR A 237 1.31 12.49 15.43
CA THR A 237 2.72 12.88 15.47
C THR A 237 3.28 12.49 16.82
N ARG A 238 4.36 11.70 16.84
CA ARG A 238 4.94 11.19 18.08
C ARG A 238 5.50 12.31 18.96
N PRO A 239 5.64 12.08 20.28
CA PRO A 239 6.36 13.01 21.18
C PRO A 239 7.77 13.27 20.64
N GLY A 240 8.12 14.54 20.47
CA GLY A 240 9.36 14.97 19.80
C GLY A 240 9.11 15.66 18.47
N GLY A 241 7.98 15.39 17.80
CA GLY A 241 7.50 16.15 16.67
C GLY A 241 8.25 15.88 15.34
N ASP A 242 8.95 14.74 15.23
CA ASP A 242 9.82 14.44 14.11
C ASP A 242 9.32 13.27 13.22
N VAL A 243 8.23 12.61 13.64
CA VAL A 243 7.59 11.52 12.86
C VAL A 243 6.08 11.65 12.94
N THR A 244 5.40 11.59 11.79
CA THR A 244 3.94 11.59 11.67
C THR A 244 3.47 10.32 10.97
N TYR A 245 2.44 9.68 11.52
CA TYR A 245 1.81 8.46 11.02
C TYR A 245 0.52 8.85 10.30
N LEU A 246 0.41 8.41 9.03
CA LEU A 246 -0.62 8.84 8.09
C LEU A 246 -1.83 7.89 8.07
N ASP A 247 -1.62 6.60 8.41
CA ASP A 247 -2.63 5.57 8.27
C ASP A 247 -3.82 5.82 9.21
N SER A 248 -4.99 6.00 8.61
CA SER A 248 -6.28 6.22 9.28
C SER A 248 -7.08 4.94 9.49
N CYS A 249 -6.50 3.76 9.22
CA CYS A 249 -7.23 2.50 9.14
C CYS A 249 -8.43 2.59 8.17
N THR A 250 -8.17 3.02 6.93
CA THR A 250 -9.17 3.35 5.91
C THR A 250 -10.24 2.29 5.76
N ILE A 251 -9.87 1.01 5.86
CA ILE A 251 -10.81 -0.11 5.73
C ILE A 251 -11.93 -0.13 6.79
N LEU A 252 -11.71 0.47 7.94
CA LEU A 252 -12.71 0.58 9.00
C LEU A 252 -13.36 1.95 9.05
N THR A 253 -12.59 2.99 8.78
CA THR A 253 -13.05 4.39 8.93
C THR A 253 -13.67 4.95 7.66
N HIS A 254 -13.37 4.38 6.49
CA HIS A 254 -13.68 4.95 5.17
C HIS A 254 -13.19 6.40 5.03
N LYS A 255 -12.06 6.70 5.68
CA LYS A 255 -11.40 8.01 5.62
C LYS A 255 -9.93 7.83 5.27
N VAL A 256 -9.42 8.74 4.48
CA VAL A 256 -7.99 8.88 4.18
C VAL A 256 -7.49 10.15 4.81
N ASN A 257 -6.52 10.05 5.71
CA ASN A 257 -5.86 11.22 6.28
C ASN A 257 -5.03 11.93 5.20
N MET A 258 -5.13 13.26 5.14
CA MET A 258 -4.35 14.08 4.23
C MET A 258 -3.56 15.14 5.00
N VAL A 259 -2.23 15.08 4.88
CA VAL A 259 -1.32 16.11 5.41
C VAL A 259 -0.82 16.97 4.27
N VAL A 260 -0.90 18.28 4.43
CA VAL A 260 -0.40 19.22 3.42
C VAL A 260 0.87 19.88 3.95
N ILE A 261 1.96 19.75 3.20
CA ILE A 261 3.26 20.34 3.53
C ILE A 261 3.77 21.20 2.37
N ASP A 262 4.47 22.25 2.72
CA ASP A 262 5.27 23.05 1.77
C ASP A 262 6.74 22.61 1.89
N ASP A 263 7.30 22.04 0.81
CA ASP A 263 8.69 21.57 0.79
C ASP A 263 9.32 21.76 -0.61
N GLU A 264 10.58 21.40 -0.76
CA GLU A 264 11.32 21.49 -2.00
C GLU A 264 11.93 20.13 -2.35
N PRO A 265 11.97 19.75 -3.65
CA PRO A 265 12.74 18.59 -4.05
C PRO A 265 14.23 18.81 -3.70
N ILE A 266 14.94 17.72 -3.44
CA ILE A 266 16.40 17.78 -3.32
C ILE A 266 16.93 18.10 -4.71
N ASN A 267 17.70 19.16 -4.82
CA ASN A 267 18.45 19.43 -6.05
C ASN A 267 19.61 18.42 -6.10
N ASP A 268 19.64 17.62 -7.15
CA ASP A 268 20.76 16.75 -7.49
C ASP A 268 22.05 17.54 -7.74
#